data_dd22398d8c08a274e8830452e200c5dc
#
_entry.id   dd22398d8c08a274e8830452e200c5dc
#
_cell.length_a   1.000
_cell.length_b   1.000
_cell.length_c   1.000
_cell.angle_alpha   90.00
_cell.angle_beta   90.00
_cell.angle_gamma   90.00
#
_symmetry.space_group_name_H-M   'P 1'
#
loop_
_entity.id
_entity.type
_entity.pdbx_description
1 polymer ?
#
loop_
_entity_poly.entity_id
_entity_poly.type
_entity_poly.pdbx_seq_one_letter_code
_entity_poly.pdbx_strand_id
1 'polypeptide(L)'
;MIQDVGRITETADFAQEIIQTISNLFNRIGPSKQRPTVVYLIWKNPWMTVNKDTFIHDMLQRSGFNNAFAERTESRYPSLSEEELRSANPDFILLSSEPFPFNDSHKREIAAIVPNSKVHTVDGEMFSWYGSRLRHFNTNLIHELF
;
A
#
# COMPACT_ATOMS: atom_id res chain seq x y z
N MET A 1 20.41 -1.33 -2.20
CA MET A 1 20.05 -2.38 -3.20
C MET A 1 20.27 -1.94 -4.64
N ILE A 2 19.47 -1.00 -5.25
CA ILE A 2 19.65 -0.60 -6.69
C ILE A 2 21.08 -0.12 -6.93
N GLN A 3 21.59 0.76 -6.08
CA GLN A 3 22.96 1.27 -6.14
C GLN A 3 24.02 0.15 -6.04
N ASP A 4 23.81 -0.83 -5.16
CA ASP A 4 24.77 -1.94 -4.98
C ASP A 4 24.77 -2.87 -6.18
N VAL A 5 23.59 -3.16 -6.74
CA VAL A 5 23.47 -3.92 -7.99
C VAL A 5 24.19 -3.19 -9.13
N GLY A 6 23.94 -1.88 -9.29
CA GLY A 6 24.60 -1.06 -10.32
C GLY A 6 26.12 -1.09 -10.21
N ARG A 7 26.65 -1.07 -8.97
CA ARG A 7 28.09 -1.17 -8.73
C ARG A 7 28.66 -2.55 -9.12
N ILE A 8 27.95 -3.64 -8.75
CA ILE A 8 28.40 -5.00 -9.00
C ILE A 8 28.33 -5.33 -10.51
N THR A 9 27.36 -4.77 -11.22
CA THR A 9 27.13 -5.02 -12.65
C THR A 9 27.79 -3.96 -13.56
N GLU A 10 28.57 -3.05 -12.99
CA GLU A 10 29.22 -1.94 -13.73
C GLU A 10 28.23 -1.03 -14.48
N THR A 11 27.01 -0.89 -13.94
CA THR A 11 25.93 -0.05 -14.51
C THR A 11 25.50 1.06 -13.53
N ALA A 12 26.50 1.69 -12.88
CA ALA A 12 26.24 2.68 -11.81
C ALA A 12 25.41 3.88 -12.27
N ASP A 13 25.67 4.40 -13.49
CA ASP A 13 24.95 5.55 -14.04
C ASP A 13 23.47 5.22 -14.27
N PHE A 14 23.17 4.05 -14.84
CA PHE A 14 21.80 3.57 -15.02
C PHE A 14 21.08 3.34 -13.68
N ALA A 15 21.78 2.79 -12.69
CA ALA A 15 21.24 2.65 -11.35
C ALA A 15 20.88 4.01 -10.73
N GLN A 16 21.71 5.03 -10.95
CA GLN A 16 21.46 6.38 -10.45
C GLN A 16 20.24 7.03 -11.14
N GLU A 17 20.04 6.83 -12.43
CA GLU A 17 18.84 7.30 -13.15
C GLU A 17 17.55 6.67 -12.56
N ILE A 18 17.57 5.35 -12.27
CA ILE A 18 16.44 4.67 -11.64
C ILE A 18 16.15 5.26 -10.26
N ILE A 19 17.17 5.45 -9.43
CA ILE A 19 17.04 6.03 -8.08
C ILE A 19 16.43 7.43 -8.17
N GLN A 20 16.94 8.28 -9.07
CA GLN A 20 16.43 9.64 -9.25
C GLN A 20 14.97 9.65 -9.72
N THR A 21 14.61 8.76 -10.65
CA THR A 21 13.23 8.62 -11.12
C THR A 21 12.29 8.26 -9.97
N ILE A 22 12.65 7.26 -9.16
CA ILE A 22 11.86 6.85 -8.00
C ILE A 22 11.72 7.99 -6.98
N SER A 23 12.82 8.67 -6.66
CA SER A 23 12.82 9.79 -5.72
C SER A 23 11.89 10.91 -6.20
N ASN A 24 11.96 11.26 -7.47
CA ASN A 24 11.11 12.28 -8.06
C ASN A 24 9.61 11.90 -8.03
N LEU A 25 9.27 10.62 -8.23
CA LEU A 25 7.89 10.14 -8.13
C LEU A 25 7.32 10.35 -6.72
N PHE A 26 8.04 9.92 -5.69
CA PHE A 26 7.59 10.09 -4.31
C PHE A 26 7.57 11.56 -3.85
N ASN A 27 8.50 12.38 -4.31
CA ASN A 27 8.50 13.82 -4.01
C ASN A 27 7.27 14.55 -4.57
N ARG A 28 6.64 14.04 -5.65
CA ARG A 28 5.40 14.61 -6.21
C ARG A 28 4.18 14.38 -5.34
N ILE A 29 4.16 13.31 -4.55
CA ILE A 29 3.04 13.01 -3.63
C ILE A 29 2.98 14.10 -2.54
N GLY A 30 4.12 14.65 -2.13
CA GLY A 30 4.22 15.72 -1.16
C GLY A 30 3.79 15.33 0.25
N PRO A 31 4.02 16.19 1.25
CA PRO A 31 3.50 16.00 2.59
C PRO A 31 2.00 16.36 2.62
N SER A 32 1.13 15.38 2.87
CA SER A 32 -0.28 15.66 3.18
C SER A 32 -0.41 16.26 4.59
N LYS A 33 -1.18 17.35 4.71
CA LYS A 33 -1.49 17.96 6.01
C LYS A 33 -2.40 17.07 6.87
N GLN A 34 -3.25 16.28 6.24
CA GLN A 34 -4.07 15.25 6.88
C GLN A 34 -3.84 13.95 6.13
N ARG A 35 -3.33 12.95 6.85
CA ARG A 35 -3.13 11.61 6.30
C ARG A 35 -4.39 10.80 6.57
N PRO A 36 -5.20 10.48 5.55
CA PRO A 36 -6.36 9.63 5.77
C PRO A 36 -5.93 8.25 6.28
N THR A 37 -6.80 7.66 7.08
CA THR A 37 -6.61 6.30 7.59
C THR A 37 -6.92 5.28 6.50
N VAL A 38 -6.11 4.25 6.42
CA VAL A 38 -6.26 3.18 5.43
C VAL A 38 -6.12 1.81 6.06
N VAL A 39 -6.91 0.86 5.57
CA VAL A 39 -6.70 -0.57 5.74
C VAL A 39 -6.34 -1.17 4.38
N TYR A 40 -5.21 -1.85 4.31
CA TYR A 40 -4.77 -2.56 3.10
C TYR A 40 -5.00 -4.05 3.28
N LEU A 41 -5.94 -4.62 2.53
CA LEU A 41 -6.28 -6.04 2.63
C LEU A 41 -5.53 -6.86 1.58
N ILE A 42 -4.86 -7.92 2.05
CA ILE A 42 -4.05 -8.83 1.23
C ILE A 42 -4.67 -10.21 1.08
N TRP A 43 -5.65 -10.57 1.95
CA TRP A 43 -6.28 -11.89 1.97
C TRP A 43 -7.69 -11.83 2.53
N LYS A 44 -8.48 -12.83 2.16
CA LYS A 44 -9.83 -13.08 2.68
C LYS A 44 -9.94 -14.52 3.22
N ASN A 45 -10.72 -14.69 4.28
CA ASN A 45 -10.93 -15.92 5.01
C ASN A 45 -9.65 -16.47 5.67
N PRO A 46 -9.18 -15.80 6.74
CA PRO A 46 -9.71 -14.56 7.36
C PRO A 46 -9.34 -13.31 6.58
N TRP A 47 -9.96 -12.16 6.88
CA TRP A 47 -9.46 -10.86 6.43
C TRP A 47 -8.06 -10.64 6.99
N MET A 48 -7.08 -10.32 6.15
CA MET A 48 -5.72 -10.07 6.61
C MET A 48 -5.22 -8.75 6.06
N THR A 49 -4.52 -8.02 6.93
CA THR A 49 -3.89 -6.73 6.62
C THR A 49 -2.39 -6.78 6.87
N VAL A 50 -1.75 -5.63 6.90
CA VAL A 50 -0.31 -5.47 7.12
C VAL A 50 -0.05 -4.56 8.32
N ASN A 51 0.98 -4.87 9.10
CA ASN A 51 1.46 -4.01 10.18
C ASN A 51 2.64 -3.11 9.72
N LYS A 52 3.21 -2.36 10.66
CA LYS A 52 4.34 -1.44 10.39
C LYS A 52 5.65 -2.11 9.97
N ASP A 53 5.83 -3.41 10.23
CA ASP A 53 7.05 -4.15 9.91
C ASP A 53 7.03 -4.72 8.47
N THR A 54 6.24 -4.11 7.57
CA THR A 54 6.11 -4.54 6.18
C THR A 54 6.53 -3.45 5.19
N PHE A 55 7.04 -3.86 4.05
CA PHE A 55 7.31 -2.94 2.94
C PHE A 55 6.03 -2.24 2.45
N ILE A 56 4.89 -2.93 2.47
CA ILE A 56 3.59 -2.36 2.10
C ILE A 56 3.26 -1.17 3.01
N HIS A 57 3.52 -1.28 4.31
CA HIS A 57 3.31 -0.16 5.23
C HIS A 57 4.17 1.07 4.85
N ASP A 58 5.47 0.88 4.53
CA ASP A 58 6.33 1.98 4.07
C ASP A 58 5.78 2.63 2.79
N MET A 59 5.26 1.82 1.86
CA MET A 59 4.61 2.32 0.64
C MET A 59 3.34 3.13 0.94
N LEU A 60 2.49 2.67 1.86
CA LEU A 60 1.30 3.41 2.31
C LEU A 60 1.69 4.75 2.93
N GLN A 61 2.69 4.76 3.80
CA GLN A 61 3.22 5.97 4.42
C GLN A 61 3.74 6.97 3.38
N ARG A 62 4.52 6.50 2.41
CA ARG A 62 5.05 7.33 1.30
C ARG A 62 3.95 7.84 0.39
N SER A 63 2.86 7.10 0.28
CA SER A 63 1.66 7.50 -0.47
C SER A 63 0.74 8.45 0.30
N GLY A 64 1.12 8.87 1.51
CA GLY A 64 0.39 9.85 2.31
C GLY A 64 -0.72 9.28 3.19
N PHE A 65 -0.81 7.95 3.34
CA PHE A 65 -1.78 7.29 4.20
C PHE A 65 -1.26 7.04 5.62
N ASN A 66 -2.21 6.85 6.54
CA ASN A 66 -1.96 6.35 7.88
C ASN A 66 -2.57 4.94 8.00
N ASN A 67 -1.72 3.91 8.15
CA ASN A 67 -2.20 2.53 8.29
C ASN A 67 -2.89 2.33 9.63
N ALA A 68 -4.19 2.02 9.61
CA ALA A 68 -5.02 1.86 10.80
C ALA A 68 -4.55 0.73 11.73
N PHE A 69 -3.87 -0.29 11.19
CA PHE A 69 -3.39 -1.45 11.94
C PHE A 69 -1.85 -1.53 12.03
N ALA A 70 -1.17 -0.38 11.91
CA ALA A 70 0.29 -0.32 11.97
C ALA A 70 0.86 -0.93 13.28
N GLU A 71 0.18 -0.71 14.41
CA GLU A 71 0.66 -1.09 15.73
C GLU A 71 0.27 -2.52 16.17
N ARG A 72 -0.32 -3.32 15.29
CA ARG A 72 -0.55 -4.74 15.55
C ARG A 72 0.79 -5.48 15.54
N THR A 73 1.11 -6.19 16.63
CA THR A 73 2.44 -6.79 16.86
C THR A 73 2.46 -8.31 16.84
N GLU A 74 1.30 -8.96 16.86
CA GLU A 74 1.17 -10.42 16.89
C GLU A 74 1.64 -11.08 15.58
N SER A 75 1.61 -10.36 14.47
CA SER A 75 2.07 -10.80 13.15
C SER A 75 2.35 -9.60 12.25
N ARG A 76 3.24 -9.77 11.26
CA ARG A 76 3.41 -8.82 10.16
C ARG A 76 2.16 -8.70 9.29
N TYR A 77 1.36 -9.76 9.26
CA TYR A 77 0.12 -9.90 8.50
C TYR A 77 -1.02 -10.33 9.43
N PRO A 78 -1.51 -9.41 10.29
CA PRO A 78 -2.53 -9.75 11.27
C PRO A 78 -3.87 -10.05 10.59
N SER A 79 -4.60 -11.02 11.18
CA SER A 79 -5.98 -11.30 10.82
C SER A 79 -6.91 -10.30 11.51
N LEU A 80 -7.98 -9.93 10.83
CA LEU A 80 -9.00 -9.01 11.31
C LEU A 80 -10.37 -9.66 11.31
N SER A 81 -11.12 -9.41 12.37
CA SER A 81 -12.57 -9.64 12.39
C SER A 81 -13.31 -8.48 11.71
N GLU A 82 -14.56 -8.73 11.32
CA GLU A 82 -15.43 -7.66 10.81
C GLU A 82 -15.69 -6.56 11.85
N GLU A 83 -15.72 -6.91 13.13
CA GLU A 83 -15.90 -5.97 14.22
C GLU A 83 -14.70 -5.02 14.34
N GLU A 84 -13.48 -5.55 14.20
CA GLU A 84 -12.27 -4.73 14.18
C GLU A 84 -12.25 -3.77 12.98
N LEU A 85 -12.69 -4.23 11.80
CA LEU A 85 -12.83 -3.39 10.62
C LEU A 85 -13.85 -2.26 10.83
N ARG A 86 -15.03 -2.57 11.41
CA ARG A 86 -16.05 -1.56 11.75
C ARG A 86 -15.54 -0.56 12.77
N SER A 87 -14.89 -1.02 13.82
CA SER A 87 -14.38 -0.18 14.90
C SER A 87 -13.25 0.74 14.43
N ALA A 88 -12.40 0.26 13.53
CA ALA A 88 -11.34 1.08 12.93
C ALA A 88 -11.91 2.21 12.05
N ASN A 89 -13.07 1.98 11.42
CA ASN A 89 -13.78 2.95 10.58
C ASN A 89 -12.81 3.80 9.70
N PRO A 90 -11.97 3.16 8.87
CA PRO A 90 -10.94 3.86 8.10
C PRO A 90 -11.56 4.72 6.99
N ASP A 91 -10.85 5.77 6.56
CA ASP A 91 -11.28 6.58 5.42
C ASP A 91 -11.26 5.75 4.12
N PHE A 92 -10.26 4.87 3.99
CA PHE A 92 -10.06 4.04 2.80
C PHE A 92 -9.84 2.58 3.15
N ILE A 93 -10.36 1.69 2.28
CA ILE A 93 -9.95 0.29 2.22
C ILE A 93 -9.39 0.00 0.83
N LEU A 94 -8.15 -0.47 0.79
CA LEU A 94 -7.48 -0.87 -0.43
C LEU A 94 -7.46 -2.40 -0.50
N LEU A 95 -8.06 -2.95 -1.55
CA LEU A 95 -8.11 -4.37 -1.85
C LEU A 95 -6.99 -4.68 -2.85
N SER A 96 -5.99 -5.43 -2.43
CA SER A 96 -4.84 -5.80 -3.27
C SER A 96 -5.26 -6.78 -4.37
N SER A 97 -4.76 -6.59 -5.60
CA SER A 97 -4.99 -7.57 -6.68
C SER A 97 -4.26 -8.90 -6.46
N GLU A 98 -3.29 -8.92 -5.54
CA GLU A 98 -2.48 -10.09 -5.17
C GLU A 98 -2.10 -10.06 -3.68
N PRO A 99 -1.78 -11.19 -3.05
CA PRO A 99 -1.85 -12.57 -3.56
C PRO A 99 -3.28 -13.10 -3.66
N PHE A 100 -4.26 -12.49 -2.98
CA PHE A 100 -5.66 -12.84 -3.08
C PHE A 100 -6.33 -12.01 -4.19
N PRO A 101 -6.99 -12.65 -5.18
CA PRO A 101 -7.58 -11.95 -6.31
C PRO A 101 -8.92 -11.29 -5.92
N PHE A 102 -8.85 -10.16 -5.23
CA PHE A 102 -10.03 -9.38 -4.89
C PHE A 102 -10.75 -8.91 -6.14
N ASN A 103 -12.09 -8.89 -6.07
CA ASN A 103 -12.98 -8.48 -7.15
C ASN A 103 -14.17 -7.66 -6.64
N ASP A 104 -15.08 -7.27 -7.52
CA ASP A 104 -16.24 -6.43 -7.19
C ASP A 104 -17.19 -7.04 -6.15
N SER A 105 -17.29 -8.38 -6.05
CA SER A 105 -18.12 -9.00 -5.01
C SER A 105 -17.52 -8.75 -3.61
N HIS A 106 -16.21 -8.85 -3.48
CA HIS A 106 -15.49 -8.57 -2.24
C HIS A 106 -15.55 -7.08 -1.88
N LYS A 107 -15.49 -6.21 -2.91
CA LYS A 107 -15.67 -4.77 -2.71
C LYS A 107 -17.03 -4.44 -2.11
N ARG A 108 -18.10 -5.05 -2.62
CA ARG A 108 -19.46 -4.89 -2.06
C ARG A 108 -19.59 -5.44 -0.64
N GLU A 109 -18.96 -6.59 -0.37
CA GLU A 109 -18.96 -7.21 0.96
C GLU A 109 -18.30 -6.29 1.99
N ILE A 110 -17.11 -5.79 1.69
CA ILE A 110 -16.38 -4.85 2.57
C ILE A 110 -17.17 -3.55 2.74
N ALA A 111 -17.77 -3.01 1.68
CA ALA A 111 -18.59 -1.80 1.77
C ALA A 111 -19.82 -1.99 2.67
N ALA A 112 -20.35 -3.19 2.79
CA ALA A 112 -21.42 -3.51 3.74
C ALA A 112 -20.92 -3.58 5.20
N ILE A 113 -19.68 -4.01 5.43
CA ILE A 113 -19.05 -4.06 6.75
C ILE A 113 -18.69 -2.66 7.25
N VAL A 114 -18.12 -1.81 6.38
CA VAL A 114 -17.63 -0.45 6.67
C VAL A 114 -18.20 0.58 5.70
N PRO A 115 -19.48 0.94 5.84
CA PRO A 115 -20.21 1.74 4.83
C PRO A 115 -19.70 3.17 4.67
N ASN A 116 -18.93 3.70 5.62
CA ASN A 116 -18.35 5.04 5.57
C ASN A 116 -17.01 5.09 4.83
N SER A 117 -16.39 3.94 4.58
CA SER A 117 -15.08 3.86 3.95
C SER A 117 -15.18 3.84 2.42
N LYS A 118 -14.23 4.52 1.76
CA LYS A 118 -14.07 4.40 0.31
C LYS A 118 -13.28 3.11 0.00
N VAL A 119 -13.88 2.19 -0.77
CA VAL A 119 -13.27 0.89 -1.09
C VAL A 119 -12.76 0.90 -2.52
N HIS A 120 -11.46 0.68 -2.69
CA HIS A 120 -10.79 0.64 -4.00
C HIS A 120 -9.99 -0.65 -4.17
N THR A 121 -9.99 -1.18 -5.39
CA THR A 121 -9.05 -2.23 -5.79
C THR A 121 -7.78 -1.56 -6.30
N VAL A 122 -6.62 -2.04 -5.85
CA VAL A 122 -5.32 -1.50 -6.24
C VAL A 122 -4.42 -2.61 -6.79
N ASP A 123 -3.51 -2.24 -7.67
CA ASP A 123 -2.47 -3.14 -8.13
C ASP A 123 -1.52 -3.50 -6.97
N GLY A 124 -1.58 -4.76 -6.52
CA GLY A 124 -0.79 -5.25 -5.39
C GLY A 124 0.70 -5.19 -5.63
N GLU A 125 1.16 -5.37 -6.88
CA GLU A 125 2.58 -5.27 -7.23
C GLU A 125 3.13 -3.88 -6.93
N MET A 126 2.34 -2.82 -7.10
CA MET A 126 2.76 -1.44 -6.81
C MET A 126 3.12 -1.23 -5.35
N PHE A 127 2.50 -1.96 -4.44
CA PHE A 127 2.72 -1.83 -3.00
C PHE A 127 3.64 -2.90 -2.42
N SER A 128 3.78 -4.06 -3.07
CA SER A 128 4.52 -5.21 -2.55
C SER A 128 5.88 -5.44 -3.19
N TRP A 129 6.12 -4.92 -4.40
CA TRP A 129 7.35 -5.13 -5.15
C TRP A 129 8.30 -3.94 -5.01
N TYR A 130 9.53 -4.20 -4.59
CA TYR A 130 10.57 -3.20 -4.39
C TYR A 130 11.60 -3.19 -5.54
N GLY A 131 12.58 -2.28 -5.47
CA GLY A 131 13.65 -2.15 -6.45
C GLY A 131 13.24 -1.31 -7.65
N SER A 132 13.73 -1.66 -8.83
CA SER A 132 13.51 -0.90 -10.06
C SER A 132 12.04 -0.82 -10.50
N ARG A 133 11.19 -1.72 -10.01
CA ARG A 133 9.74 -1.72 -10.25
C ARG A 133 9.08 -0.43 -9.77
N LEU A 134 9.59 0.17 -8.69
CA LEU A 134 9.07 1.42 -8.13
C LEU A 134 9.07 2.61 -9.10
N ARG A 135 9.88 2.59 -10.16
CA ARG A 135 9.84 3.61 -11.22
C ARG A 135 8.49 3.69 -11.95
N HIS A 136 7.68 2.63 -11.86
CA HIS A 136 6.34 2.54 -12.46
C HIS A 136 5.22 2.83 -11.46
N PHE A 137 5.56 3.29 -10.24
CA PHE A 137 4.56 3.62 -9.23
C PHE A 137 3.64 4.72 -9.74
N ASN A 138 2.34 4.41 -9.77
CA ASN A 138 1.34 5.33 -10.31
C ASN A 138 0.93 6.37 -9.25
N THR A 139 1.59 7.52 -9.25
CA THR A 139 1.24 8.63 -8.34
C THR A 139 -0.12 9.24 -8.66
N ASN A 140 -0.64 9.12 -9.89
CA ASN A 140 -1.96 9.63 -10.24
C ASN A 140 -3.07 8.87 -9.50
N LEU A 141 -2.93 7.55 -9.30
CA LEU A 141 -3.85 6.79 -8.47
C LEU A 141 -3.99 7.41 -7.07
N ILE A 142 -2.88 7.81 -6.48
CA ILE A 142 -2.87 8.45 -5.16
C ILE A 142 -3.62 9.79 -5.19
N HIS A 143 -3.40 10.61 -6.22
CA HIS A 143 -4.13 11.88 -6.38
C HIS A 143 -5.62 11.69 -6.67
N GLU A 144 -6.02 10.60 -7.31
CA GLU A 144 -7.43 10.27 -7.56
C GLU A 144 -8.16 9.79 -6.31
N LEU A 145 -7.42 9.25 -5.33
CA LEU A 145 -7.98 8.80 -4.05
C LEU A 145 -8.23 9.96 -3.09
N PHE A 146 -7.46 11.04 -3.18
CA PHE A 146 -7.58 12.23 -2.33
C PHE A 146 -8.46 13.31 -2.96
#